data_de79651daf084368879f1d6b88a06397
#
_entry.id   de79651daf084368879f1d6b88a06397
#
_cell.length_a   1.000
_cell.length_b   1.000
_cell.length_c   1.000
_cell.angle_alpha   90.00
_cell.angle_beta   90.00
_cell.angle_gamma   90.00
#
_symmetry.space_group_name_H-M   'P 1'
#
loop_
_entity.id
_entity.type
_entity.pdbx_description
1 polymer ?
#
loop_
_entity_poly.entity_id
_entity_poly.type
_entity_poly.pdbx_seq_one_letter_code
_entity_poly.pdbx_strand_id
1 'polypeptide(L)'
;MKKIIRIYIAIIASVCLFMSLPADIYAVVIDVSSYNGFIQWDNMKNYIEGTIIRIGYGNDIQSQDDAAAIRNMDECERLGIPYGVYLYSYALDHYDAASETAHALRLLKGRSPELGVWFDMEDADGYKARNGLDVYSEGELLSDFCEMFVNAMRVSGYKTGVYANYNYFTNVLDLDRLKSIPEMNIWLAHWGIDSPSLDCTMWQFGAVEIEDEEYDGNIYYSDYSVKNDDNTGETIRTDDSSSNSINVYYQTKLATGRWLPVVKNNEDYAGIRGQNITGLAITTDIGYIKYRVHVDSGWLDFIDSRNTCLLYTSP
;
A
#
# COMPACT_ATOMS: atom_id res chain seq x y z
N MET A 1 -34.65 -57.68 56.16
CA MET A 1 -33.54 -57.77 55.17
C MET A 1 -33.61 -56.57 54.26
N LYS A 2 -32.75 -55.54 54.49
CA LYS A 2 -32.71 -54.35 53.66
C LYS A 2 -31.60 -54.54 52.61
N LYS A 3 -31.96 -54.57 51.33
CA LYS A 3 -31.05 -54.61 50.20
C LYS A 3 -30.44 -53.19 50.00
N ILE A 4 -29.17 -53.07 50.22
CA ILE A 4 -28.43 -51.82 49.92
C ILE A 4 -28.04 -51.87 48.42
N ILE A 5 -28.63 -51.02 47.63
CA ILE A 5 -28.29 -50.79 46.24
C ILE A 5 -27.10 -49.83 46.24
N ARG A 6 -25.92 -50.32 45.83
CA ARG A 6 -24.71 -49.45 45.58
C ARG A 6 -24.81 -48.92 44.17
N ILE A 7 -25.07 -47.63 44.08
CA ILE A 7 -24.98 -46.90 42.82
C ILE A 7 -23.50 -46.56 42.60
N TYR A 8 -22.90 -47.12 41.58
CA TYR A 8 -21.57 -46.70 41.10
C TYR A 8 -21.79 -45.53 40.13
N ILE A 9 -21.41 -44.33 40.62
CA ILE A 9 -21.28 -43.16 39.76
C ILE A 9 -19.94 -43.29 39.07
N ALA A 10 -19.95 -43.67 37.81
CA ALA A 10 -18.77 -43.57 36.95
C ALA A 10 -18.60 -42.09 36.55
N ILE A 11 -17.65 -41.40 37.18
CA ILE A 11 -17.20 -40.12 36.73
C ILE A 11 -16.34 -40.36 35.50
N ILE A 12 -16.92 -40.16 34.33
CA ILE A 12 -16.14 -40.08 33.08
C ILE A 12 -15.47 -38.68 33.12
N ALA A 13 -14.25 -38.65 33.60
CA ALA A 13 -13.38 -37.52 33.40
C ALA A 13 -13.07 -37.43 31.89
N SER A 14 -13.81 -36.59 31.16
CA SER A 14 -13.47 -36.21 29.81
C SER A 14 -12.17 -35.42 29.91
N VAL A 15 -11.05 -36.08 29.75
CA VAL A 15 -9.76 -35.43 29.50
C VAL A 15 -9.88 -34.89 28.09
N CYS A 16 -10.28 -33.62 27.97
CA CYS A 16 -10.02 -32.84 26.78
C CYS A 16 -8.50 -32.83 26.61
N LEU A 17 -7.98 -33.77 25.84
CA LEU A 17 -6.63 -33.69 25.32
C LEU A 17 -6.66 -32.52 24.34
N PHE A 18 -6.39 -31.31 24.85
CA PHE A 18 -5.88 -30.26 24.03
C PHE A 18 -4.57 -30.81 23.48
N MET A 19 -4.61 -31.41 22.31
CA MET A 19 -3.43 -31.45 21.46
C MET A 19 -3.12 -29.97 21.21
N SER A 20 -2.26 -29.40 22.06
CA SER A 20 -1.43 -28.30 21.64
C SER A 20 -0.65 -28.86 20.45
N LEU A 21 -1.13 -28.57 19.24
CA LEU A 21 -0.25 -28.54 18.09
C LEU A 21 0.98 -27.78 18.58
N PRO A 22 2.22 -28.22 18.28
CA PRO A 22 3.34 -27.35 18.44
C PRO A 22 2.89 -26.07 17.71
N ALA A 23 2.74 -25.00 18.44
CA ALA A 23 2.72 -23.70 17.83
C ALA A 23 4.11 -23.61 17.19
N ASP A 24 4.21 -23.98 15.92
CA ASP A 24 5.14 -23.32 15.05
C ASP A 24 4.76 -21.86 15.27
N ILE A 25 5.60 -21.17 16.03
CA ILE A 25 5.46 -19.74 16.26
C ILE A 25 5.67 -19.15 14.87
N TYR A 26 4.58 -19.05 14.10
CA TYR A 26 4.58 -18.26 12.89
C TYR A 26 4.89 -16.85 13.38
N ALA A 27 5.98 -16.36 12.93
CA ALA A 27 6.40 -15.01 13.11
C ALA A 27 5.24 -14.06 12.81
N VAL A 28 4.66 -13.49 13.86
CA VAL A 28 3.51 -12.60 13.70
C VAL A 28 4.02 -11.20 13.38
N VAL A 29 3.63 -10.68 12.24
CA VAL A 29 3.71 -9.26 11.92
C VAL A 29 2.34 -8.66 12.20
N ILE A 30 2.27 -7.57 12.96
CA ILE A 30 1.02 -6.84 13.18
C ILE A 30 0.98 -5.60 12.29
N ASP A 31 -0.21 -5.16 11.88
CA ASP A 31 -0.33 -3.83 11.31
C ASP A 31 -1.05 -2.88 12.27
N VAL A 32 -0.59 -1.62 12.28
CA VAL A 32 -0.95 -0.64 13.29
C VAL A 32 -1.13 0.76 12.72
N SER A 33 -1.95 1.53 13.42
CA SER A 33 -2.20 2.94 13.12
C SER A 33 -2.42 3.73 14.42
N SER A 34 -2.75 5.01 14.29
CA SER A 34 -3.17 5.82 15.44
C SER A 34 -4.44 5.29 16.14
N TYR A 35 -5.22 4.42 15.49
CA TYR A 35 -6.40 3.79 16.11
C TYR A 35 -6.05 2.77 17.20
N ASN A 36 -4.84 2.19 17.15
CA ASN A 36 -4.34 1.29 18.22
C ASN A 36 -3.83 2.06 19.44
N GLY A 37 -3.95 3.39 19.47
CA GLY A 37 -3.55 4.20 20.61
C GLY A 37 -2.04 4.23 20.84
N PHE A 38 -1.63 4.22 22.09
CA PHE A 38 -0.23 4.29 22.48
C PHE A 38 0.37 2.90 22.68
N ILE A 39 1.14 2.42 21.73
CA ILE A 39 1.78 1.11 21.77
C ILE A 39 3.04 1.17 22.64
N GLN A 40 3.18 0.22 23.57
CA GLN A 40 4.37 0.04 24.42
C GLN A 40 5.41 -0.83 23.69
N TRP A 41 6.16 -0.24 22.76
CA TRP A 41 7.07 -0.97 21.87
C TRP A 41 8.16 -1.76 22.61
N ASP A 42 8.62 -1.30 23.78
CA ASP A 42 9.57 -2.07 24.61
C ASP A 42 9.00 -3.42 25.08
N ASN A 43 7.69 -3.52 25.25
CA ASN A 43 7.00 -4.78 25.55
C ASN A 43 6.64 -5.52 24.26
N MET A 44 6.03 -4.82 23.30
CA MET A 44 5.52 -5.36 22.05
C MET A 44 6.56 -6.18 21.29
N LYS A 45 7.83 -5.76 21.26
CA LYS A 45 8.93 -6.45 20.59
C LYS A 45 9.14 -7.92 21.03
N ASN A 46 8.58 -8.33 22.16
CA ASN A 46 8.70 -9.70 22.66
C ASN A 46 7.62 -10.64 22.07
N TYR A 47 6.63 -10.09 21.38
CA TYR A 47 5.46 -10.83 20.87
C TYR A 47 5.40 -10.85 19.35
N ILE A 48 6.15 -9.97 18.67
CA ILE A 48 6.07 -9.78 17.20
C ILE A 48 7.45 -9.94 16.56
N GLU A 49 7.48 -10.29 15.30
CA GLU A 49 8.68 -10.27 14.47
C GLU A 49 8.81 -9.01 13.61
N GLY A 50 7.76 -8.23 13.52
CA GLY A 50 7.74 -6.98 12.80
C GLY A 50 6.38 -6.30 12.85
N THR A 51 6.29 -5.15 12.23
CA THR A 51 5.03 -4.39 12.14
C THR A 51 4.90 -3.63 10.84
N ILE A 52 3.67 -3.41 10.38
CA ILE A 52 3.37 -2.51 9.27
C ILE A 52 2.62 -1.30 9.83
N ILE A 53 3.17 -0.12 9.63
CA ILE A 53 2.71 1.12 10.27
C ILE A 53 1.97 1.97 9.25
N ARG A 54 0.72 2.36 9.54
CA ARG A 54 0.05 3.37 8.72
C ARG A 54 0.79 4.69 8.81
N ILE A 55 1.24 5.22 7.67
CA ILE A 55 1.88 6.54 7.64
C ILE A 55 0.90 7.68 7.41
N GLY A 56 -0.24 7.39 6.82
CA GLY A 56 -1.27 8.38 6.53
C GLY A 56 -2.34 7.83 5.60
N TYR A 57 -3.14 8.72 5.08
CA TYR A 57 -4.19 8.44 4.10
C TYR A 57 -4.35 9.61 3.15
N GLY A 58 -4.75 9.32 1.91
CA GLY A 58 -5.06 10.36 0.93
C GLY A 58 -3.87 11.27 0.58
N ASN A 59 -4.21 12.45 0.10
CA ASN A 59 -3.30 13.42 -0.50
C ASN A 59 -2.16 13.88 0.44
N ASP A 60 -1.07 14.42 -0.14
CA ASP A 60 0.07 14.96 0.62
C ASP A 60 -0.30 16.24 1.36
N ILE A 61 -1.08 16.08 2.42
CA ILE A 61 -1.53 17.14 3.32
C ILE A 61 -1.19 16.72 4.74
N GLN A 62 -0.44 17.52 5.48
CA GLN A 62 0.04 17.18 6.82
C GLN A 62 -1.06 16.73 7.80
N SER A 63 -2.30 17.22 7.64
CA SER A 63 -3.42 16.77 8.46
C SER A 63 -3.91 15.35 8.14
N GLN A 64 -3.42 14.75 7.06
CA GLN A 64 -3.67 13.37 6.66
C GLN A 64 -2.54 12.42 7.04
N ASP A 65 -1.45 12.93 7.63
CA ASP A 65 -0.43 12.08 8.25
C ASP A 65 -1.06 11.32 9.43
N ASP A 66 -0.72 10.06 9.60
CA ASP A 66 -1.14 9.31 10.78
C ASP A 66 -0.39 9.86 12.02
N ALA A 67 -1.14 10.25 13.04
CA ALA A 67 -0.59 10.93 14.20
C ALA A 67 0.44 10.09 15.00
N ALA A 68 0.41 8.76 14.85
CA ALA A 68 1.33 7.85 15.52
C ALA A 68 2.51 7.44 14.62
N ALA A 69 2.46 7.73 13.32
CA ALA A 69 3.40 7.20 12.31
C ALA A 69 4.86 7.43 12.69
N ILE A 70 5.25 8.70 12.85
CA ILE A 70 6.65 9.07 13.11
C ILE A 70 7.15 8.41 14.39
N ARG A 71 6.36 8.50 15.48
CA ARG A 71 6.72 7.87 16.76
C ARG A 71 6.89 6.35 16.60
N ASN A 72 5.96 5.68 15.93
CA ASN A 72 6.00 4.23 15.79
C ASN A 72 7.22 3.80 14.96
N MET A 73 7.53 4.49 13.86
CA MET A 73 8.75 4.24 13.08
C MET A 73 10.02 4.48 13.91
N ASP A 74 10.10 5.61 14.65
CA ASP A 74 11.25 5.92 15.51
C ASP A 74 11.49 4.86 16.59
N GLU A 75 10.43 4.35 17.20
CA GLU A 75 10.51 3.29 18.20
C GLU A 75 10.93 1.94 17.60
N CYS A 76 10.43 1.59 16.42
CA CYS A 76 10.88 0.40 15.71
C CYS A 76 12.37 0.49 15.39
N GLU A 77 12.84 1.61 14.84
CA GLU A 77 14.26 1.86 14.56
C GLU A 77 15.11 1.82 15.85
N ARG A 78 14.64 2.43 16.93
CA ARG A 78 15.32 2.42 18.22
C ARG A 78 15.49 1.01 18.79
N LEU A 79 14.49 0.16 18.61
CA LEU A 79 14.43 -1.19 19.20
C LEU A 79 14.94 -2.29 18.27
N GLY A 80 15.20 -1.96 16.99
CA GLY A 80 15.58 -2.91 15.96
C GLY A 80 14.42 -3.85 15.59
N ILE A 81 13.17 -3.38 15.67
CA ILE A 81 11.99 -4.11 15.22
C ILE A 81 11.88 -3.90 13.70
N PRO A 82 11.91 -4.96 12.88
CA PRO A 82 11.66 -4.83 11.45
C PRO A 82 10.30 -4.19 11.20
N TYR A 83 10.24 -3.19 10.33
CA TYR A 83 8.96 -2.55 10.02
C TYR A 83 8.77 -2.30 8.52
N GLY A 84 7.51 -2.26 8.13
CA GLY A 84 7.04 -1.71 6.87
C GLY A 84 6.08 -0.57 7.13
N VAL A 85 5.59 0.04 6.07
CA VAL A 85 4.59 1.10 6.18
C VAL A 85 3.49 0.95 5.15
N TYR A 86 2.30 1.51 5.41
CA TYR A 86 1.25 1.61 4.41
C TYR A 86 0.60 2.99 4.37
N LEU A 87 0.13 3.36 3.18
CA LEU A 87 -0.69 4.53 2.95
C LEU A 87 -2.08 4.09 2.49
N TYR A 88 -3.13 4.48 3.23
CA TYR A 88 -4.52 4.20 2.87
C TYR A 88 -4.97 5.13 1.73
N SER A 89 -5.37 4.57 0.59
CA SER A 89 -5.69 5.35 -0.60
C SER A 89 -7.09 5.94 -0.55
N TYR A 90 -7.18 7.25 -0.74
CA TYR A 90 -8.40 8.01 -1.03
C TYR A 90 -8.41 8.56 -2.45
N ALA A 91 -7.51 8.09 -3.32
CA ALA A 91 -7.42 8.59 -4.68
C ALA A 91 -8.73 8.39 -5.46
N LEU A 92 -9.17 9.44 -6.13
CA LEU A 92 -10.32 9.46 -7.01
C LEU A 92 -9.90 9.67 -8.48
N ASP A 93 -8.69 10.17 -8.68
CA ASP A 93 -8.08 10.37 -9.99
C ASP A 93 -6.55 10.23 -9.92
N HIS A 94 -5.87 10.30 -11.05
CA HIS A 94 -4.41 10.17 -11.12
C HIS A 94 -3.67 11.28 -10.37
N TYR A 95 -4.28 12.45 -10.21
CA TYR A 95 -3.67 13.52 -9.43
C TYR A 95 -3.64 13.17 -7.94
N ASP A 96 -4.74 12.65 -7.42
CA ASP A 96 -4.79 12.16 -6.04
C ASP A 96 -3.76 11.04 -5.83
N ALA A 97 -3.69 10.05 -6.74
CA ALA A 97 -2.73 8.96 -6.65
C ALA A 97 -1.26 9.44 -6.67
N ALA A 98 -0.96 10.45 -7.49
CA ALA A 98 0.36 11.08 -7.52
C ALA A 98 0.66 11.84 -6.21
N SER A 99 -0.34 12.52 -5.64
CA SER A 99 -0.24 13.20 -4.35
C SER A 99 -0.02 12.21 -3.21
N GLU A 100 -0.75 11.08 -3.20
CA GLU A 100 -0.55 10.00 -2.24
C GLU A 100 0.85 9.38 -2.32
N THR A 101 1.36 9.24 -3.53
CA THR A 101 2.74 8.81 -3.75
C THR A 101 3.74 9.79 -3.15
N ALA A 102 3.55 11.09 -3.36
CA ALA A 102 4.39 12.14 -2.77
C ALA A 102 4.27 12.16 -1.24
N HIS A 103 3.07 11.91 -0.69
CA HIS A 103 2.81 11.79 0.74
C HIS A 103 3.68 10.71 1.37
N ALA A 104 3.68 9.50 0.80
CA ALA A 104 4.51 8.41 1.27
C ALA A 104 6.01 8.75 1.19
N LEU A 105 6.48 9.27 0.06
CA LEU A 105 7.89 9.66 -0.13
C LEU A 105 8.34 10.74 0.85
N ARG A 106 7.47 11.69 1.19
CA ARG A 106 7.78 12.74 2.18
C ARG A 106 8.03 12.14 3.56
N LEU A 107 7.15 11.24 4.01
CA LEU A 107 7.25 10.65 5.35
C LEU A 107 8.37 9.61 5.46
N LEU A 108 8.77 9.02 4.34
CA LEU A 108 9.85 8.02 4.27
C LEU A 108 11.25 8.62 4.08
N LYS A 109 11.35 9.93 3.98
CA LYS A 109 12.65 10.58 3.73
C LYS A 109 13.69 10.20 4.80
N GLY A 110 14.74 9.48 4.36
CA GLY A 110 15.84 9.03 5.22
C GLY A 110 15.54 7.77 6.02
N ARG A 111 14.45 7.07 5.73
CA ARG A 111 14.04 5.80 6.34
C ARG A 111 14.15 4.65 5.33
N SER A 112 14.27 3.43 5.84
CA SER A 112 14.40 2.21 5.02
C SER A 112 13.59 1.08 5.63
N PRO A 113 12.25 1.10 5.46
CA PRO A 113 11.38 0.06 6.01
C PRO A 113 11.65 -1.29 5.35
N GLU A 114 12.15 -2.27 6.12
CA GLU A 114 12.59 -3.58 5.63
C GLU A 114 11.43 -4.44 5.14
N LEU A 115 10.24 -4.29 5.74
CA LEU A 115 9.03 -5.03 5.39
C LEU A 115 8.23 -4.35 4.26
N GLY A 116 8.78 -3.29 3.66
CA GLY A 116 8.25 -2.66 2.45
C GLY A 116 7.33 -1.48 2.69
N VAL A 117 6.95 -0.87 1.57
CA VAL A 117 6.04 0.28 1.47
C VAL A 117 4.81 -0.16 0.68
N TRP A 118 3.65 -0.12 1.30
CA TRP A 118 2.43 -0.72 0.78
C TRP A 118 1.38 0.32 0.43
N PHE A 119 0.79 0.15 -0.75
CA PHE A 119 -0.36 0.96 -1.17
C PHE A 119 -1.64 0.22 -0.80
N ASP A 120 -2.38 0.76 0.15
CA ASP A 120 -3.61 0.14 0.65
C ASP A 120 -4.78 0.56 -0.23
N MET A 121 -5.14 -0.34 -1.15
CA MET A 121 -6.17 -0.13 -2.16
C MET A 121 -7.46 -0.83 -1.75
N GLU A 122 -8.27 -0.11 -1.03
CA GLU A 122 -9.61 -0.53 -0.64
C GLU A 122 -10.60 0.65 -0.57
N ASP A 123 -11.85 0.39 -0.24
CA ASP A 123 -12.88 1.40 0.05
C ASP A 123 -13.72 0.95 1.25
N ALA A 124 -13.05 0.45 2.32
CA ALA A 124 -13.72 -0.12 3.49
C ALA A 124 -14.63 0.90 4.21
N ASP A 125 -14.23 2.17 4.19
CA ASP A 125 -15.03 3.27 4.75
C ASP A 125 -16.02 3.88 3.74
N GLY A 126 -16.02 3.43 2.47
CA GLY A 126 -16.90 3.90 1.41
C GLY A 126 -16.58 5.32 0.93
N TYR A 127 -15.36 5.82 1.13
CA TYR A 127 -14.95 7.16 0.70
C TYR A 127 -15.03 7.32 -0.82
N LYS A 128 -14.44 6.38 -1.58
CA LYS A 128 -14.45 6.41 -3.05
C LYS A 128 -15.88 6.39 -3.58
N ALA A 129 -16.70 5.47 -3.08
CA ALA A 129 -18.12 5.35 -3.47
C ALA A 129 -18.92 6.63 -3.17
N ARG A 130 -18.74 7.24 -1.99
CA ARG A 130 -19.42 8.50 -1.64
C ARG A 130 -19.00 9.68 -2.50
N ASN A 131 -17.81 9.65 -3.08
CA ASN A 131 -17.30 10.69 -3.97
C ASN A 131 -17.46 10.35 -5.45
N GLY A 132 -18.27 9.32 -5.78
CA GLY A 132 -18.71 9.03 -7.13
C GLY A 132 -17.80 8.08 -7.91
N LEU A 133 -16.81 7.44 -7.27
CA LEU A 133 -16.00 6.41 -7.88
C LEU A 133 -16.55 5.04 -7.49
N ASP A 134 -17.13 4.32 -8.46
CA ASP A 134 -17.56 2.94 -8.27
C ASP A 134 -16.37 2.00 -8.53
N VAL A 135 -15.83 1.45 -7.46
CA VAL A 135 -14.63 0.61 -7.50
C VAL A 135 -14.79 -0.63 -8.39
N TYR A 136 -16.01 -1.13 -8.57
CA TYR A 136 -16.25 -2.31 -9.42
C TYR A 136 -16.31 -2.00 -10.91
N SER A 137 -16.65 -0.77 -11.29
CA SER A 137 -16.63 -0.33 -12.69
C SER A 137 -15.32 0.35 -13.09
N GLU A 138 -14.55 0.84 -12.12
CA GLU A 138 -13.32 1.62 -12.33
C GLU A 138 -12.04 0.86 -11.96
N GLY A 139 -12.07 -0.48 -12.06
CA GLY A 139 -10.94 -1.33 -11.69
C GLY A 139 -9.66 -1.06 -12.46
N GLU A 140 -9.77 -0.66 -13.74
CA GLU A 140 -8.62 -0.25 -14.54
C GLU A 140 -7.96 1.02 -13.98
N LEU A 141 -8.76 2.02 -13.62
CA LEU A 141 -8.30 3.26 -12.99
C LEU A 141 -7.62 2.98 -11.64
N LEU A 142 -8.21 2.11 -10.81
CA LEU A 142 -7.60 1.73 -9.54
C LEU A 142 -6.27 0.97 -9.73
N SER A 143 -6.18 0.15 -10.78
CA SER A 143 -4.93 -0.52 -11.15
C SER A 143 -3.87 0.47 -11.62
N ASP A 144 -4.25 1.53 -12.34
CA ASP A 144 -3.36 2.63 -12.69
C ASP A 144 -2.77 3.29 -11.43
N PHE A 145 -3.60 3.55 -10.40
CA PHE A 145 -3.13 4.15 -9.15
C PHE A 145 -2.12 3.25 -8.44
N CYS A 146 -2.41 1.94 -8.37
CA CYS A 146 -1.49 0.95 -7.81
C CYS A 146 -0.16 0.92 -8.57
N GLU A 147 -0.21 0.86 -9.90
CA GLU A 147 0.98 0.85 -10.76
C GLU A 147 1.83 2.12 -10.56
N MET A 148 1.21 3.30 -10.50
CA MET A 148 1.90 4.56 -10.26
C MET A 148 2.65 4.55 -8.93
N PHE A 149 1.97 4.16 -7.85
CA PHE A 149 2.57 4.10 -6.52
C PHE A 149 3.73 3.10 -6.46
N VAL A 150 3.49 1.87 -6.89
CA VAL A 150 4.49 0.78 -6.86
C VAL A 150 5.73 1.15 -7.66
N ASN A 151 5.56 1.67 -8.88
CA ASN A 151 6.69 2.07 -9.71
C ASN A 151 7.51 3.21 -9.07
N ALA A 152 6.86 4.20 -8.49
CA ALA A 152 7.54 5.32 -7.83
C ALA A 152 8.32 4.86 -6.60
N MET A 153 7.74 3.99 -5.75
CA MET A 153 8.43 3.44 -4.58
C MET A 153 9.61 2.57 -4.99
N ARG A 154 9.43 1.69 -5.99
CA ARG A 154 10.48 0.83 -6.52
C ARG A 154 11.68 1.64 -7.06
N VAL A 155 11.42 2.66 -7.87
CA VAL A 155 12.47 3.54 -8.41
C VAL A 155 13.16 4.34 -7.31
N SER A 156 12.46 4.62 -6.22
CA SER A 156 13.03 5.25 -5.02
C SER A 156 13.83 4.29 -4.14
N GLY A 157 13.93 3.00 -4.53
CA GLY A 157 14.74 1.99 -3.86
C GLY A 157 14.02 1.26 -2.73
N TYR A 158 12.69 1.40 -2.62
CA TYR A 158 11.92 0.69 -1.62
C TYR A 158 11.40 -0.64 -2.16
N LYS A 159 11.41 -1.67 -1.30
CA LYS A 159 10.53 -2.81 -1.48
C LYS A 159 9.09 -2.33 -1.38
N THR A 160 8.21 -2.75 -2.29
CA THR A 160 6.87 -2.18 -2.37
C THR A 160 5.86 -3.15 -2.93
N GLY A 161 4.59 -2.87 -2.70
CA GLY A 161 3.49 -3.66 -3.23
C GLY A 161 2.13 -3.03 -2.93
N VAL A 162 1.10 -3.79 -3.20
CA VAL A 162 -0.30 -3.41 -2.98
C VAL A 162 -0.90 -4.28 -1.89
N TYR A 163 -1.58 -3.64 -0.94
CA TYR A 163 -2.53 -4.30 -0.06
C TYR A 163 -3.93 -4.17 -0.64
N ALA A 164 -4.62 -5.29 -0.64
CA ALA A 164 -6.05 -5.35 -0.90
C ALA A 164 -6.64 -6.66 -0.35
N ASN A 165 -7.96 -6.72 -0.22
CA ASN A 165 -8.63 -7.97 0.11
C ASN A 165 -8.73 -8.90 -1.12
N TYR A 166 -9.06 -10.17 -0.87
CA TYR A 166 -9.18 -11.20 -1.91
C TYR A 166 -10.12 -10.79 -3.05
N ASN A 167 -11.26 -10.15 -2.73
CA ASN A 167 -12.23 -9.72 -3.74
C ASN A 167 -11.66 -8.63 -4.66
N TYR A 168 -10.89 -7.68 -4.12
CA TYR A 168 -10.26 -6.66 -4.94
C TYR A 168 -9.23 -7.27 -5.90
N PHE A 169 -8.37 -8.15 -5.44
CA PHE A 169 -7.38 -8.80 -6.31
C PHE A 169 -7.99 -9.70 -7.38
N THR A 170 -9.19 -10.26 -7.15
CA THR A 170 -9.80 -11.21 -8.10
C THR A 170 -10.87 -10.61 -9.01
N ASN A 171 -11.49 -9.49 -8.61
CA ASN A 171 -12.66 -8.96 -9.31
C ASN A 171 -12.60 -7.45 -9.62
N VAL A 172 -11.61 -6.73 -9.07
CA VAL A 172 -11.51 -5.27 -9.23
C VAL A 172 -10.22 -4.89 -9.92
N LEU A 173 -9.08 -5.27 -9.37
CA LEU A 173 -7.77 -4.89 -9.89
C LEU A 173 -7.34 -5.82 -11.04
N ASP A 174 -6.64 -5.27 -12.02
CA ASP A 174 -5.94 -6.06 -13.03
C ASP A 174 -4.67 -6.66 -12.41
N LEU A 175 -4.85 -7.81 -11.75
CA LEU A 175 -3.78 -8.48 -11.01
C LEU A 175 -2.64 -8.95 -11.93
N ASP A 176 -2.97 -9.38 -13.16
CA ASP A 176 -1.95 -9.85 -14.11
C ASP A 176 -1.06 -8.69 -14.56
N ARG A 177 -1.66 -7.53 -14.82
CA ARG A 177 -0.93 -6.30 -15.11
C ARG A 177 -0.05 -5.89 -13.94
N LEU A 178 -0.59 -5.87 -12.71
CA LEU A 178 0.19 -5.51 -11.52
C LEU A 178 1.35 -6.47 -11.30
N LYS A 179 1.14 -7.78 -11.46
CA LYS A 179 2.20 -8.80 -11.37
C LYS A 179 3.27 -8.67 -12.45
N SER A 180 2.97 -8.01 -13.57
CA SER A 180 3.97 -7.74 -14.61
C SER A 180 4.99 -6.65 -14.22
N ILE A 181 4.72 -5.88 -13.16
CA ILE A 181 5.65 -4.89 -12.63
C ILE A 181 6.80 -5.63 -11.93
N PRO A 182 8.07 -5.38 -12.30
CA PRO A 182 9.20 -6.03 -11.65
C PRO A 182 9.18 -5.81 -10.13
N GLU A 183 9.42 -6.88 -9.36
CA GLU A 183 9.50 -6.85 -7.89
C GLU A 183 8.20 -6.39 -7.20
N MET A 184 7.07 -6.44 -7.89
CA MET A 184 5.76 -6.20 -7.31
C MET A 184 5.48 -7.24 -6.22
N ASN A 185 5.01 -6.76 -5.06
CA ASN A 185 4.64 -7.59 -3.93
C ASN A 185 3.14 -7.49 -3.65
N ILE A 186 2.57 -8.55 -3.10
CA ILE A 186 1.15 -8.62 -2.72
C ILE A 186 1.05 -8.76 -1.20
N TRP A 187 0.26 -7.89 -0.58
CA TRP A 187 -0.22 -8.07 0.78
C TRP A 187 -1.72 -8.35 0.72
N LEU A 188 -2.05 -9.62 0.90
CA LEU A 188 -3.41 -10.14 0.76
C LEU A 188 -4.15 -10.10 2.10
N ALA A 189 -5.29 -9.44 2.18
CA ALA A 189 -6.25 -9.64 3.25
C ALA A 189 -7.26 -10.72 2.87
N HIS A 190 -7.25 -11.82 3.63
CA HIS A 190 -8.22 -12.91 3.46
C HIS A 190 -8.39 -13.65 4.78
N TRP A 191 -9.43 -13.29 5.51
CA TRP A 191 -9.69 -13.76 6.85
C TRP A 191 -10.54 -15.02 6.87
N GLY A 192 -10.44 -15.80 7.93
CA GLY A 192 -11.28 -16.97 8.18
C GLY A 192 -10.97 -18.18 7.30
N ILE A 193 -9.75 -18.27 6.78
CA ILE A 193 -9.23 -19.40 6.01
C ILE A 193 -7.92 -19.88 6.62
N ASP A 194 -7.54 -21.14 6.32
CA ASP A 194 -6.34 -21.76 6.89
C ASP A 194 -5.04 -21.41 6.15
N SER A 195 -5.15 -20.90 4.93
CA SER A 195 -4.01 -20.48 4.10
C SER A 195 -4.44 -19.46 3.04
N PRO A 196 -3.53 -18.59 2.57
CA PRO A 196 -3.89 -17.57 1.59
C PRO A 196 -4.37 -18.21 0.27
N SER A 197 -5.43 -17.62 -0.31
CA SER A 197 -6.03 -18.10 -1.57
C SER A 197 -5.30 -17.60 -2.82
N LEU A 198 -4.32 -16.74 -2.66
CA LEU A 198 -3.44 -16.22 -3.71
C LEU A 198 -2.00 -16.26 -3.20
N ASP A 199 -1.07 -16.48 -4.11
CA ASP A 199 0.34 -16.29 -3.83
C ASP A 199 0.59 -14.84 -3.43
N CYS A 200 1.16 -14.62 -2.24
CA CYS A 200 1.37 -13.30 -1.67
C CYS A 200 2.68 -13.23 -0.88
N THR A 201 3.24 -12.05 -0.78
CA THR A 201 4.41 -11.77 0.07
C THR A 201 4.01 -11.67 1.53
N MET A 202 2.81 -11.19 1.79
CA MET A 202 2.26 -11.07 3.14
C MET A 202 0.76 -11.37 3.13
N TRP A 203 0.30 -12.08 4.15
CA TRP A 203 -1.10 -12.46 4.33
C TRP A 203 -1.63 -11.93 5.66
N GLN A 204 -2.59 -11.01 5.60
CA GLN A 204 -3.39 -10.59 6.74
C GLN A 204 -4.50 -11.62 6.94
N PHE A 205 -4.37 -12.42 8.00
CA PHE A 205 -5.22 -13.60 8.20
C PHE A 205 -6.37 -13.38 9.18
N GLY A 206 -6.32 -12.32 9.98
CA GLY A 206 -7.31 -12.00 10.98
C GLY A 206 -6.72 -11.25 12.16
N ALA A 207 -7.44 -11.21 13.27
CA ALA A 207 -7.00 -10.57 14.49
C ALA A 207 -6.11 -11.48 15.33
N VAL A 208 -5.18 -10.87 16.08
CA VAL A 208 -4.36 -11.49 17.12
C VAL A 208 -4.48 -10.69 18.41
N GLU A 209 -4.55 -11.37 19.54
CA GLU A 209 -4.60 -10.75 20.87
C GLU A 209 -3.20 -10.72 21.48
N ILE A 210 -2.72 -9.54 21.85
CA ILE A 210 -1.44 -9.33 22.53
C ILE A 210 -1.69 -8.41 23.71
N GLU A 211 -1.38 -8.87 24.93
CA GLU A 211 -1.56 -8.11 26.18
C GLU A 211 -2.99 -7.53 26.35
N ASP A 212 -4.02 -8.33 26.08
CA ASP A 212 -5.45 -7.98 26.17
C ASP A 212 -5.90 -6.92 25.14
N GLU A 213 -5.08 -6.61 24.13
CA GLU A 213 -5.39 -5.72 23.01
C GLU A 213 -5.40 -6.50 21.69
N GLU A 214 -6.32 -6.12 20.77
CA GLU A 214 -6.47 -6.78 19.47
C GLU A 214 -5.74 -6.01 18.37
N TYR A 215 -4.99 -6.75 17.54
CA TYR A 215 -4.26 -6.22 16.39
C TYR A 215 -4.56 -7.04 15.14
N ASP A 216 -4.45 -6.45 13.98
CA ASP A 216 -4.48 -7.18 12.73
C ASP A 216 -3.18 -7.98 12.56
N GLY A 217 -3.34 -9.31 12.40
CA GLY A 217 -2.25 -10.27 12.34
C GLY A 217 -1.89 -10.65 10.92
N ASN A 218 -0.58 -10.69 10.65
CA ASN A 218 -0.03 -10.99 9.34
C ASN A 218 1.05 -12.08 9.42
N ILE A 219 1.16 -12.88 8.36
CA ILE A 219 2.30 -13.75 8.09
C ILE A 219 3.08 -13.15 6.92
N TYR A 220 4.37 -12.90 7.16
CA TYR A 220 5.28 -12.40 6.14
C TYR A 220 6.15 -13.52 5.59
N TYR A 221 6.13 -13.73 4.27
CA TYR A 221 6.87 -14.78 3.60
C TYR A 221 8.18 -14.21 3.01
N SER A 222 9.28 -14.33 3.75
CA SER A 222 10.56 -13.67 3.45
C SER A 222 11.18 -14.06 2.09
N ASP A 223 10.84 -15.22 1.56
CA ASP A 223 11.44 -15.76 0.34
C ASP A 223 10.56 -15.57 -0.91
N TYR A 224 9.42 -14.86 -0.75
CA TYR A 224 8.48 -14.67 -1.83
C TYR A 224 8.90 -13.46 -2.68
N SER A 225 9.71 -13.70 -3.70
CA SER A 225 9.67 -12.88 -4.92
C SER A 225 8.69 -13.54 -5.87
N VAL A 226 7.80 -12.78 -6.52
CA VAL A 226 6.96 -13.31 -7.61
C VAL A 226 7.93 -13.96 -8.60
N LYS A 227 8.04 -15.30 -8.55
CA LYS A 227 8.76 -16.04 -9.57
C LYS A 227 7.88 -15.96 -10.80
N ASN A 228 8.28 -15.14 -11.76
CA ASN A 228 7.77 -15.30 -13.09
C ASN A 228 8.07 -16.75 -13.47
N ASP A 229 7.03 -17.56 -13.70
CA ASP A 229 7.14 -18.92 -14.23
C ASP A 229 7.64 -18.85 -15.68
N ASP A 230 8.89 -18.44 -15.86
CA ASP A 230 9.62 -18.66 -17.09
C ASP A 230 10.44 -19.94 -16.94
N ASN A 231 9.74 -21.06 -17.10
CA ASN A 231 10.37 -22.35 -17.30
C ASN A 231 10.78 -22.51 -18.76
N THR A 232 11.69 -21.67 -19.20
CA THR A 232 12.48 -21.89 -20.41
C THR A 232 13.92 -21.55 -20.12
N GLY A 233 14.72 -22.62 -19.92
CA GLY A 233 16.17 -22.51 -19.82
C GLY A 233 16.74 -21.97 -21.12
N GLU A 234 16.99 -20.68 -21.18
CA GLU A 234 17.86 -20.05 -22.15
C GLU A 234 18.72 -19.00 -21.45
N THR A 235 20.01 -19.17 -21.62
CA THR A 235 21.06 -18.25 -21.20
C THR A 235 20.83 -16.89 -21.87
N ILE A 236 20.38 -15.90 -21.12
CA ILE A 236 20.17 -14.55 -21.65
C ILE A 236 21.53 -13.93 -21.94
N ARG A 237 21.85 -13.83 -23.20
CA ARG A 237 22.80 -12.84 -23.71
C ARG A 237 22.15 -11.47 -23.55
N THR A 238 22.83 -10.58 -22.83
CA THR A 238 22.49 -9.17 -22.75
C THR A 238 22.58 -8.54 -24.14
N ASP A 239 21.45 -8.38 -24.82
CA ASP A 239 21.26 -7.40 -25.86
C ASP A 239 20.07 -6.53 -25.48
N ASP A 240 20.43 -5.34 -25.07
CA ASP A 240 19.62 -4.25 -24.59
C ASP A 240 18.82 -3.64 -25.73
N SER A 241 17.53 -3.92 -25.82
CA SER A 241 16.55 -3.05 -26.50
C SER A 241 15.10 -3.46 -26.24
N SER A 242 14.66 -3.52 -24.98
CA SER A 242 13.24 -3.33 -24.68
C SER A 242 13.04 -1.86 -24.30
N SER A 243 12.40 -1.11 -25.17
CA SER A 243 11.96 0.25 -24.89
C SER A 243 10.89 0.18 -23.79
N ASN A 244 11.29 0.30 -22.53
CA ASN A 244 10.36 0.64 -21.47
C ASN A 244 9.81 2.04 -21.79
N SER A 245 8.63 2.11 -22.38
CA SER A 245 7.97 3.37 -22.64
C SER A 245 7.53 3.96 -21.31
N ILE A 246 8.18 5.06 -20.91
CA ILE A 246 7.77 5.84 -19.74
C ILE A 246 6.43 6.51 -20.07
N ASN A 247 5.42 6.28 -19.24
CA ASN A 247 4.17 7.03 -19.35
C ASN A 247 4.28 8.34 -18.59
N VAL A 248 3.79 9.40 -19.21
CA VAL A 248 3.70 10.74 -18.61
C VAL A 248 2.24 11.08 -18.43
N TYR A 249 1.85 11.41 -17.21
CA TYR A 249 0.50 11.85 -16.87
C TYR A 249 0.53 13.33 -16.55
N TYR A 250 -0.38 14.11 -17.12
CA TYR A 250 -0.44 15.53 -16.86
C TYR A 250 -1.86 16.08 -16.92
N GLN A 251 -2.12 17.09 -16.12
CA GLN A 251 -3.38 17.83 -16.10
C GLN A 251 -3.15 19.31 -15.82
N THR A 252 -4.12 20.12 -16.16
CA THR A 252 -4.05 21.55 -15.93
C THR A 252 -5.24 22.06 -15.13
N LYS A 253 -5.02 23.14 -14.38
CA LYS A 253 -6.04 23.86 -13.65
C LYS A 253 -6.41 25.14 -14.40
N LEU A 254 -7.68 25.35 -14.62
CA LEU A 254 -8.18 26.58 -15.24
C LEU A 254 -8.25 27.73 -14.24
N ALA A 255 -8.30 28.97 -14.72
CA ALA A 255 -8.51 30.15 -13.91
C ALA A 255 -9.82 30.13 -13.07
N THR A 256 -10.77 29.29 -13.47
CA THR A 256 -12.01 29.01 -12.71
C THR A 256 -11.79 28.15 -11.47
N GLY A 257 -10.56 27.67 -11.24
CA GLY A 257 -10.22 26.76 -10.16
C GLY A 257 -10.46 25.27 -10.47
N ARG A 258 -11.06 24.94 -11.62
CA ARG A 258 -11.34 23.56 -12.01
C ARG A 258 -10.11 22.90 -12.63
N TRP A 259 -9.78 21.70 -12.19
CA TRP A 259 -8.84 20.81 -12.86
C TRP A 259 -9.51 20.14 -14.08
N LEU A 260 -8.77 20.01 -15.16
CA LEU A 260 -9.18 19.24 -16.30
C LEU A 260 -8.81 17.77 -16.12
N PRO A 261 -9.43 16.84 -16.85
CA PRO A 261 -9.04 15.43 -16.83
C PRO A 261 -7.54 15.25 -17.08
N VAL A 262 -6.98 14.20 -16.47
CA VAL A 262 -5.60 13.79 -16.72
C VAL A 262 -5.47 13.29 -18.15
N VAL A 263 -4.37 13.66 -18.79
CA VAL A 263 -3.97 13.19 -20.12
C VAL A 263 -2.73 12.31 -19.95
N LYS A 264 -2.73 11.16 -20.60
CA LYS A 264 -1.61 10.23 -20.64
C LYS A 264 -0.84 10.40 -21.96
N ASN A 265 0.46 10.61 -21.88
CA ASN A 265 1.35 10.70 -23.04
C ASN A 265 0.86 11.75 -24.07
N ASN A 266 0.58 11.30 -25.31
CA ASN A 266 0.10 12.13 -26.41
C ASN A 266 -1.36 11.83 -26.79
N GLU A 267 -2.13 11.22 -25.89
CA GLU A 267 -3.52 10.82 -26.21
C GLU A 267 -4.44 12.02 -26.39
N ASP A 268 -4.14 13.13 -25.70
CA ASP A 268 -4.88 14.40 -25.85
C ASP A 268 -4.01 15.58 -25.38
N TYR A 269 -4.56 16.76 -25.30
CA TYR A 269 -3.93 17.94 -24.70
C TYR A 269 -4.68 18.40 -23.45
N ALA A 270 -3.94 18.73 -22.39
CA ALA A 270 -4.53 19.26 -21.17
C ALA A 270 -4.75 20.77 -21.29
N GLY A 271 -5.93 21.17 -21.75
CA GLY A 271 -6.27 22.59 -21.91
C GLY A 271 -7.63 22.80 -22.56
N ILE A 272 -8.14 24.01 -22.47
CA ILE A 272 -9.32 24.46 -23.23
C ILE A 272 -8.91 25.72 -24.01
N ARG A 273 -9.08 25.68 -25.33
CA ARG A 273 -8.70 26.78 -26.19
C ARG A 273 -9.39 28.09 -25.74
N GLY A 274 -8.59 29.11 -25.54
CA GLY A 274 -9.07 30.43 -25.11
C GLY A 274 -9.33 30.57 -23.62
N GLN A 275 -8.95 29.58 -22.79
CA GLN A 275 -8.99 29.67 -21.34
C GLN A 275 -7.58 29.68 -20.75
N ASN A 276 -7.37 30.51 -19.75
CA ASN A 276 -6.09 30.60 -19.06
C ASN A 276 -5.92 29.41 -18.11
N ILE A 277 -4.71 28.86 -18.12
CA ILE A 277 -4.26 27.81 -17.20
C ILE A 277 -3.56 28.49 -16.03
N THR A 278 -3.93 28.13 -14.80
CA THR A 278 -3.35 28.64 -13.56
C THR A 278 -2.60 27.60 -12.76
N GLY A 279 -2.65 26.33 -13.18
CA GLY A 279 -1.91 25.26 -12.55
C GLY A 279 -1.58 24.17 -13.55
N LEU A 280 -0.48 23.47 -13.30
CA LEU A 280 -0.01 22.30 -14.06
C LEU A 280 0.49 21.26 -13.08
N ALA A 281 0.04 20.02 -13.22
CA ALA A 281 0.57 18.85 -12.55
C ALA A 281 1.09 17.87 -13.61
N ILE A 282 2.30 17.33 -13.40
CA ILE A 282 2.92 16.33 -14.26
C ILE A 282 3.55 15.27 -13.39
N THR A 283 3.35 14.01 -13.73
CA THR A 283 4.02 12.86 -13.12
C THR A 283 4.37 11.81 -14.18
N THR A 284 5.15 10.80 -13.80
CA THR A 284 5.52 9.67 -14.63
C THR A 284 5.34 8.39 -13.84
N ASP A 285 5.06 7.29 -14.51
CA ASP A 285 5.01 5.95 -13.89
C ASP A 285 6.40 5.41 -13.52
N ILE A 286 7.46 5.89 -14.14
CA ILE A 286 8.85 5.48 -13.88
C ILE A 286 9.75 6.70 -13.81
N GLY A 287 10.55 6.81 -12.73
CA GLY A 287 11.54 7.86 -12.60
C GLY A 287 10.95 9.20 -12.13
N TYR A 288 11.54 10.27 -12.57
CA TYR A 288 11.12 11.63 -12.23
C TYR A 288 11.24 12.55 -13.43
N ILE A 289 10.45 13.61 -13.43
CA ILE A 289 10.47 14.62 -14.47
C ILE A 289 10.88 15.97 -13.89
N LYS A 290 11.75 16.68 -14.60
CA LYS A 290 12.03 18.08 -14.37
C LYS A 290 11.32 18.90 -15.45
N TYR A 291 10.49 19.84 -15.03
CA TYR A 291 9.79 20.71 -15.97
C TYR A 291 9.76 22.13 -15.49
N ARG A 292 9.49 23.04 -16.39
CA ARG A 292 9.21 24.45 -16.10
C ARG A 292 8.17 24.98 -17.07
N VAL A 293 7.52 26.05 -16.66
CA VAL A 293 6.46 26.70 -17.43
C VAL A 293 6.93 28.07 -17.88
N HIS A 294 6.59 28.45 -19.11
CA HIS A 294 6.74 29.80 -19.60
C HIS A 294 5.43 30.56 -19.41
N VAL A 295 5.48 31.70 -18.76
CA VAL A 295 4.37 32.64 -18.57
C VAL A 295 4.73 33.97 -19.22
N ASP A 296 3.79 34.92 -19.28
CA ASP A 296 4.03 36.21 -19.91
C ASP A 296 5.26 36.96 -19.36
N SER A 297 5.59 36.79 -18.09
CA SER A 297 6.75 37.35 -17.44
C SER A 297 8.07 36.60 -17.69
N GLY A 298 8.05 35.46 -18.40
CA GLY A 298 9.22 34.65 -18.70
C GLY A 298 9.12 33.19 -18.18
N TRP A 299 10.27 32.52 -18.15
CA TRP A 299 10.37 31.15 -17.63
C TRP A 299 10.34 31.16 -16.10
N LEU A 300 9.48 30.33 -15.54
CA LEU A 300 9.51 30.02 -14.10
C LEU A 300 10.63 29.02 -13.78
N ASP A 301 10.97 28.87 -12.50
CA ASP A 301 12.01 27.95 -12.05
C ASP A 301 11.66 26.49 -12.39
N PHE A 302 12.67 25.63 -12.48
CA PHE A 302 12.46 24.20 -12.68
C PHE A 302 11.82 23.58 -11.45
N ILE A 303 10.82 22.73 -11.72
CA ILE A 303 10.22 21.83 -10.75
C ILE A 303 10.73 20.43 -11.01
N ASP A 304 11.04 19.72 -9.93
CA ASP A 304 11.44 18.32 -9.94
C ASP A 304 10.34 17.52 -9.24
N SER A 305 9.74 16.58 -9.95
CA SER A 305 8.60 15.80 -9.44
C SER A 305 8.94 14.94 -8.21
N ARG A 306 10.24 14.75 -7.88
CA ARG A 306 10.66 14.11 -6.62
C ARG A 306 10.47 15.01 -5.38
N ASN A 307 10.44 16.31 -5.57
CA ASN A 307 10.45 17.25 -4.45
C ASN A 307 9.07 17.72 -4.03
N THR A 308 8.09 17.54 -4.89
CA THR A 308 6.68 17.83 -4.58
C THR A 308 5.82 17.44 -5.78
N CYS A 309 4.61 17.01 -5.55
CA CYS A 309 3.51 17.14 -6.49
C CYS A 309 3.22 18.65 -6.65
N LEU A 310 3.97 19.35 -7.51
CA LEU A 310 3.96 20.79 -7.53
C LEU A 310 2.96 21.35 -8.52
N LEU A 311 2.00 21.98 -7.94
CA LEU A 311 1.12 22.97 -8.52
C LEU A 311 1.87 24.26 -8.80
N TYR A 312 2.02 24.66 -10.06
CA TYR A 312 2.14 26.05 -10.38
C TYR A 312 0.76 26.70 -10.21
N THR A 313 0.63 27.56 -9.21
CA THR A 313 -0.45 28.52 -9.20
C THR A 313 0.13 29.87 -9.58
N SER A 314 -0.32 30.46 -10.66
CA SER A 314 -0.10 31.88 -10.93
C SER A 314 -0.82 32.68 -9.85
N PRO A 315 -0.22 33.74 -9.30
CA PRO A 315 -0.89 34.67 -8.40
C PRO A 315 -2.10 35.34 -9.05
#